data_5a0a46b7e7656ec017772a7a6021de7d
#
_entry.id   5a0a46b7e7656ec017772a7a6021de7d
#
_cell.length_a   1.000
_cell.length_b   1.000
_cell.length_c   1.000
_cell.angle_alpha   90.00
_cell.angle_beta   90.00
_cell.angle_gamma   90.00
#
_symmetry.space_group_name_H-M   'P 1'
#
loop_
_entity.id
_entity.type
_entity.pdbx_description
1 polymer ?
#
loop_
_entity_poly.entity_id
_entity_poly.type
_entity_poly.pdbx_seq_one_letter_code
_entity_poly.pdbx_strand_id
1 'polypeptide(L)'
;MYKRQPKIVIDKPVSVRLDTNVQTDLSWNFKTENNLVNVKPGKVYKVNFVVENFSKDPTSGVASYNVSPSSFGPYFNKLGCFCFEKQTLNPGEKKSYFMTFYLDPEVVNDPKTKNVSDVTLSYTFFSSDYYKQTKVLK
;
A
#
# COMPACT_ATOMS: atom_id res chain seq x y z
N MET A 1 -1.29 -6.41 19.31
CA MET A 1 -1.37 -7.82 18.91
C MET A 1 -1.37 -7.92 17.39
N TYR A 2 -0.52 -8.75 16.84
CA TYR A 2 -0.45 -8.92 15.40
C TYR A 2 -1.25 -10.16 14.99
N LYS A 3 -1.68 -10.17 13.75
CA LYS A 3 -2.41 -11.30 13.20
C LYS A 3 -1.47 -12.41 12.79
N ARG A 4 -1.87 -13.62 13.05
CA ARG A 4 -1.15 -14.78 12.55
C ARG A 4 -1.38 -14.94 11.06
N GLN A 5 -0.36 -15.44 10.37
CA GLN A 5 -0.51 -15.86 9.00
C GLN A 5 -1.51 -17.04 8.95
N PRO A 6 -2.46 -17.02 8.01
CA PRO A 6 -3.39 -18.13 7.86
C PRO A 6 -2.67 -19.42 7.50
N LYS A 7 -3.21 -20.55 7.94
CA LYS A 7 -2.68 -21.87 7.59
C LYS A 7 -3.20 -22.38 6.26
N ILE A 8 -4.27 -21.76 5.76
CA ILE A 8 -4.94 -22.21 4.52
C ILE A 8 -4.58 -21.25 3.40
N VAL A 9 -4.18 -21.82 2.27
CA VAL A 9 -3.95 -21.06 1.04
C VAL A 9 -4.99 -21.51 0.02
N ILE A 10 -5.72 -20.54 -0.53
CA ILE A 10 -6.76 -20.78 -1.53
C ILE A 10 -6.13 -20.69 -2.92
N ASP A 11 -6.31 -21.73 -3.73
CA ASP A 11 -5.74 -21.79 -5.07
C ASP A 11 -6.66 -21.10 -6.10
N LYS A 12 -7.08 -19.88 -5.80
CA LYS A 12 -7.86 -19.04 -6.69
C LYS A 12 -7.23 -17.65 -6.64
N PRO A 13 -6.34 -17.32 -7.58
CA PRO A 13 -5.61 -16.06 -7.49
C PRO A 13 -6.49 -14.86 -7.72
N VAL A 14 -6.14 -13.77 -7.03
CA VAL A 14 -6.72 -12.44 -7.21
C VAL A 14 -5.60 -11.55 -7.71
N SER A 15 -5.84 -10.82 -8.80
CA SER A 15 -4.87 -9.85 -9.31
C SER A 15 -4.91 -8.60 -8.45
N VAL A 16 -3.80 -8.27 -7.83
CA VAL A 16 -3.66 -7.06 -7.03
C VAL A 16 -2.78 -6.08 -7.81
N ARG A 17 -3.39 -4.97 -8.23
CA ARG A 17 -2.68 -3.88 -8.90
C ARG A 17 -2.20 -2.90 -7.85
N LEU A 18 -0.95 -2.47 -7.98
CA LEU A 18 -0.33 -1.54 -7.05
C LEU A 18 -0.13 -0.20 -7.76
N ASP A 19 -0.91 0.80 -7.36
CA ASP A 19 -0.80 2.17 -7.85
C ASP A 19 0.07 2.97 -6.89
N THR A 20 1.01 3.72 -7.45
CA THR A 20 1.89 4.59 -6.66
C THR A 20 1.73 6.02 -7.15
N ASN A 21 1.39 6.93 -6.24
CA ASN A 21 1.09 8.32 -6.55
C ASN A 21 1.81 9.25 -5.58
N VAL A 22 2.11 10.46 -6.05
CA VAL A 22 2.68 11.50 -5.20
C VAL A 22 1.90 12.79 -5.45
N GLN A 23 1.53 13.46 -4.38
CA GLN A 23 0.86 14.75 -4.46
C GLN A 23 1.78 15.77 -5.15
N THR A 24 1.19 16.69 -5.91
CA THR A 24 1.94 17.59 -6.78
C THR A 24 2.90 18.54 -6.05
N ASP A 25 2.65 18.84 -4.77
CA ASP A 25 3.54 19.74 -4.00
C ASP A 25 4.74 18.99 -3.39
N LEU A 26 4.87 17.70 -3.64
CA LEU A 26 5.97 16.88 -3.13
C LEU A 26 6.79 16.39 -4.32
N SER A 27 8.04 16.86 -4.41
CA SER A 27 8.91 16.53 -5.54
C SER A 27 9.63 15.21 -5.31
N TRP A 28 8.84 14.15 -5.28
CA TRP A 28 9.33 12.77 -5.08
C TRP A 28 8.93 11.89 -6.24
N ASN A 29 9.78 10.89 -6.51
CA ASN A 29 9.39 9.73 -7.34
C ASN A 29 9.02 8.57 -6.41
N PHE A 30 7.95 7.89 -6.73
CA PHE A 30 7.47 6.76 -5.96
C PHE A 30 7.11 5.64 -6.92
N LYS A 31 7.86 4.54 -6.84
CA LYS A 31 7.73 3.43 -7.79
C LYS A 31 7.74 2.09 -7.07
N THR A 32 7.15 1.09 -7.71
CA THR A 32 7.26 -0.30 -7.27
C THR A 32 7.83 -1.14 -8.41
N GLU A 33 8.56 -2.19 -8.05
CA GLU A 33 9.15 -3.10 -9.04
C GLU A 33 8.07 -3.87 -9.80
N ASN A 34 7.04 -4.29 -9.09
CA ASN A 34 5.92 -5.05 -9.67
C ASN A 34 4.62 -4.35 -9.35
N ASN A 35 4.00 -3.78 -10.37
CA ASN A 35 2.72 -3.10 -10.19
C ASN A 35 1.52 -4.04 -10.32
N LEU A 36 1.76 -5.32 -10.50
CA LEU A 36 0.70 -6.33 -10.57
C LEU A 36 1.20 -7.61 -9.93
N VAL A 37 0.47 -8.10 -8.93
CA VAL A 37 0.81 -9.33 -8.22
C VAL A 37 -0.40 -10.24 -8.24
N ASN A 38 -0.20 -11.49 -8.64
CA ASN A 38 -1.25 -12.51 -8.56
C ASN A 38 -1.19 -13.14 -7.18
N VAL A 39 -2.21 -12.87 -6.37
CA VAL A 39 -2.22 -13.19 -4.95
C VAL A 39 -3.16 -14.36 -4.70
N LYS A 40 -2.63 -15.42 -4.11
CA LYS A 40 -3.45 -16.54 -3.61
C LYS A 40 -3.85 -16.18 -2.17
N PRO A 41 -5.16 -16.11 -1.86
CA PRO A 41 -5.58 -15.79 -0.49
C PRO A 41 -4.96 -16.74 0.52
N GLY A 42 -4.48 -16.19 1.61
CA GLY A 42 -3.79 -16.93 2.67
C GLY A 42 -2.29 -16.98 2.54
N LYS A 43 -1.75 -16.70 1.36
CA LYS A 43 -0.30 -16.69 1.14
C LYS A 43 0.24 -15.28 1.35
N VAL A 44 1.40 -15.18 1.99
CA VAL A 44 2.05 -13.89 2.27
C VAL A 44 2.92 -13.48 1.09
N TYR A 45 2.85 -12.20 0.74
CA TYR A 45 3.63 -11.60 -0.33
C TYR A 45 4.38 -10.39 0.19
N LYS A 46 5.53 -10.12 -0.42
CA LYS A 46 6.35 -8.97 -0.12
C LYS A 46 6.46 -8.10 -1.37
N VAL A 47 6.17 -6.82 -1.23
CA VAL A 47 6.25 -5.85 -2.33
C VAL A 47 7.24 -4.77 -1.95
N ASN A 48 8.13 -4.43 -2.87
CA ASN A 48 9.15 -3.41 -2.67
C ASN A 48 8.75 -2.12 -3.36
N PHE A 49 9.03 -1.01 -2.68
CA PHE A 49 8.79 0.35 -3.19
C PHE A 49 10.08 1.14 -3.07
N VAL A 50 10.29 2.06 -4.01
CA VAL A 50 11.43 2.97 -3.99
C VAL A 50 10.90 4.39 -4.06
N VAL A 51 11.42 5.25 -3.18
CA VAL A 51 11.07 6.66 -3.11
C VAL A 51 12.35 7.46 -3.28
N GLU A 52 12.28 8.53 -4.06
CA GLU A 52 13.41 9.41 -4.29
C GLU A 52 12.98 10.86 -4.21
N ASN A 53 13.73 11.68 -3.44
CA ASN A 53 13.50 13.11 -3.37
C ASN A 53 14.40 13.78 -4.43
N PHE A 54 13.78 14.35 -5.46
CA PHE A 54 14.53 15.05 -6.49
C PHE A 54 14.48 16.58 -6.36
N SER A 55 14.02 17.06 -5.20
CA SER A 55 14.05 18.50 -4.90
C SER A 55 15.41 18.89 -4.34
N LYS A 56 15.61 20.22 -4.18
CA LYS A 56 16.84 20.77 -3.64
C LYS A 56 16.86 20.83 -2.12
N ASP A 57 15.73 20.57 -1.48
CA ASP A 57 15.57 20.71 -0.04
C ASP A 57 15.14 19.39 0.58
N PRO A 58 15.45 19.18 1.88
CA PRO A 58 14.86 18.07 2.60
C PRO A 58 13.34 18.24 2.66
N THR A 59 12.60 17.18 2.37
CA THR A 59 11.15 17.22 2.40
C THR A 59 10.61 16.01 3.10
N SER A 60 9.39 16.12 3.61
CA SER A 60 8.75 15.08 4.39
C SER A 60 7.40 14.73 3.79
N GLY A 61 7.09 13.45 3.76
CA GLY A 61 5.84 12.96 3.24
C GLY A 61 5.27 11.85 4.09
N VAL A 62 3.96 11.66 3.95
CA VAL A 62 3.23 10.59 4.62
C VAL A 62 2.48 9.82 3.55
N ALA A 63 2.61 8.48 3.57
CA ALA A 63 1.89 7.63 2.64
C ALA A 63 0.54 7.23 3.23
N SER A 64 -0.48 7.30 2.40
CA SER A 64 -1.80 6.78 2.71
C SER A 64 -2.19 5.80 1.62
N TYR A 65 -3.11 4.90 1.91
CA TYR A 65 -3.53 3.93 0.91
C TYR A 65 -5.03 3.72 0.97
N ASN A 66 -5.58 3.23 -0.14
CA ASN A 66 -6.93 2.70 -0.13
C ASN A 66 -7.02 1.50 -1.07
N VAL A 67 -8.06 0.70 -0.86
CA VAL A 67 -8.28 -0.57 -1.57
C VAL A 67 -9.56 -0.43 -2.38
N SER A 68 -9.51 -0.84 -3.65
CA SER A 68 -10.67 -0.82 -4.53
C SER A 68 -10.83 -2.19 -5.19
N PRO A 69 -12.01 -2.83 -5.15
CA PRO A 69 -13.21 -2.34 -4.48
C PRO A 69 -13.07 -2.35 -2.96
N SER A 70 -13.79 -1.45 -2.29
CA SER A 70 -13.66 -1.26 -0.85
C SER A 70 -14.04 -2.50 -0.04
N SER A 71 -14.84 -3.39 -0.62
CA SER A 71 -15.22 -4.65 0.03
C SER A 71 -14.03 -5.54 0.38
N PHE A 72 -12.88 -5.36 -0.28
CA PHE A 72 -11.66 -6.09 0.03
C PHE A 72 -10.89 -5.50 1.21
N GLY A 73 -11.22 -4.28 1.61
CA GLY A 73 -10.50 -3.62 2.71
C GLY A 73 -10.35 -4.46 3.97
N PRO A 74 -11.44 -5.05 4.48
CA PRO A 74 -11.36 -5.87 5.70
C PRO A 74 -10.51 -7.13 5.54
N TYR A 75 -10.30 -7.59 4.32
CA TYR A 75 -9.57 -8.82 4.05
C TYR A 75 -8.13 -8.58 3.63
N PHE A 76 -7.73 -7.33 3.46
CA PHE A 76 -6.37 -6.97 3.11
C PHE A 76 -5.56 -6.77 4.39
N ASN A 77 -4.76 -7.79 4.75
CA ASN A 77 -4.04 -7.80 6.01
C ASN A 77 -2.57 -7.47 5.79
N LYS A 78 -2.13 -6.33 6.31
CA LYS A 78 -0.73 -5.93 6.26
C LYS A 78 0.00 -6.45 7.50
N LEU A 79 1.09 -7.13 7.26
CA LEU A 79 1.96 -7.63 8.34
C LEU A 79 3.06 -6.62 8.65
N GLY A 80 3.40 -5.76 7.69
CA GLY A 80 4.32 -4.66 7.88
C GLY A 80 4.05 -3.60 6.84
N CYS A 81 4.11 -2.33 7.22
CA CYS A 81 3.77 -1.22 6.34
C CYS A 81 4.47 0.05 6.79
N PHE A 82 4.81 0.88 5.82
CA PHE A 82 5.41 2.20 6.06
C PHE A 82 4.36 3.32 6.06
N CYS A 83 3.08 2.96 6.04
CA CYS A 83 1.99 3.94 5.94
C CYS A 83 1.80 4.73 7.23
N PHE A 84 1.28 5.96 7.07
CA PHE A 84 0.90 6.86 8.17
C PHE A 84 2.05 7.35 9.04
N GLU A 85 3.29 6.98 8.70
CA GLU A 85 4.47 7.51 9.38
C GLU A 85 5.15 8.54 8.49
N LYS A 86 5.60 9.62 9.13
CA LYS A 86 6.32 10.68 8.42
C LYS A 86 7.68 10.18 7.95
N GLN A 87 7.93 10.31 6.65
CA GLN A 87 9.22 9.98 6.05
C GLN A 87 9.90 11.26 5.63
N THR A 88 11.16 11.44 6.01
CA THR A 88 11.95 12.62 5.61
C THR A 88 13.11 12.17 4.74
N LEU A 89 13.21 12.79 3.57
CA LEU A 89 14.28 12.50 2.61
C LEU A 89 15.09 13.75 2.35
N ASN A 90 16.40 13.60 2.36
CA ASN A 90 17.33 14.66 1.98
C ASN A 90 17.34 14.81 0.46
N PRO A 91 17.85 15.97 -0.06
CA PRO A 91 17.94 16.15 -1.51
C PRO A 91 18.70 15.00 -2.17
N GLY A 92 18.10 14.41 -3.20
CA GLY A 92 18.70 13.30 -3.93
C GLY A 92 18.67 11.96 -3.21
N GLU A 93 18.11 11.91 -2.01
CA GLU A 93 18.07 10.66 -1.26
C GLU A 93 17.05 9.69 -1.86
N LYS A 94 17.47 8.43 -1.94
CA LYS A 94 16.65 7.32 -2.39
C LYS A 94 16.46 6.36 -1.23
N LYS A 95 15.24 5.90 -1.03
CA LYS A 95 14.93 4.98 0.06
C LYS A 95 14.04 3.85 -0.43
N SER A 96 14.31 2.64 0.05
CA SER A 96 13.49 1.47 -0.27
C SER A 96 12.61 1.12 0.91
N TYR A 97 11.35 0.85 0.62
CA TYR A 97 10.38 0.40 1.61
C TYR A 97 9.76 -0.89 1.11
N PHE A 98 9.30 -1.72 2.01
CA PHE A 98 8.56 -2.90 1.60
C PHE A 98 7.35 -3.09 2.48
N MET A 99 6.37 -3.78 1.91
CA MET A 99 5.14 -4.15 2.58
C MET A 99 4.97 -5.65 2.46
N THR A 100 4.65 -6.31 3.56
CA THR A 100 4.24 -7.71 3.55
C THR A 100 2.76 -7.77 3.86
N PHE A 101 2.05 -8.60 3.10
CA PHE A 101 0.60 -8.69 3.24
C PHE A 101 0.07 -10.03 2.79
N TYR A 102 -1.16 -10.31 3.15
CA TYR A 102 -1.92 -11.42 2.60
C TYR A 102 -3.40 -11.03 2.51
N LEU A 103 -4.12 -11.69 1.62
CA LEU A 103 -5.57 -11.60 1.58
C LEU A 103 -6.14 -12.71 2.46
N ASP A 104 -7.12 -12.36 3.30
CA ASP A 104 -7.79 -13.34 4.15
C ASP A 104 -8.49 -14.37 3.26
N PRO A 105 -8.36 -15.68 3.54
CA PRO A 105 -9.05 -16.70 2.76
C PRO A 105 -10.57 -16.55 2.70
N GLU A 106 -11.17 -15.84 3.64
CA GLU A 106 -12.62 -15.59 3.67
C GLU A 106 -13.12 -14.80 2.46
N VAL A 107 -12.24 -14.20 1.66
CA VAL A 107 -12.66 -13.48 0.44
C VAL A 107 -13.42 -14.41 -0.51
N VAL A 108 -13.17 -15.72 -0.50
CA VAL A 108 -13.85 -16.65 -1.39
C VAL A 108 -15.27 -17.01 -0.91
N ASN A 109 -15.60 -16.66 0.32
CA ASN A 109 -16.90 -16.95 0.92
C ASN A 109 -17.83 -15.75 0.99
N ASP A 110 -17.28 -14.53 0.91
CA ASP A 110 -18.07 -13.32 1.01
C ASP A 110 -18.72 -13.01 -0.35
N PRO A 111 -20.05 -12.86 -0.41
CA PRO A 111 -20.73 -12.53 -1.67
C PRO A 111 -20.21 -11.25 -2.34
N LYS A 112 -19.66 -10.32 -1.56
CA LYS A 112 -19.13 -9.06 -2.09
C LYS A 112 -17.77 -9.21 -2.74
N THR A 113 -17.02 -10.28 -2.44
CA THR A 113 -15.65 -10.46 -2.91
C THR A 113 -15.42 -11.71 -3.71
N LYS A 114 -16.24 -12.75 -3.52
CA LYS A 114 -15.98 -14.09 -4.09
C LYS A 114 -15.88 -14.12 -5.61
N ASN A 115 -16.54 -13.20 -6.30
CA ASN A 115 -16.55 -13.15 -7.77
C ASN A 115 -15.64 -12.05 -8.32
N VAL A 116 -14.91 -11.34 -7.45
CA VAL A 116 -14.01 -10.27 -7.87
C VAL A 116 -12.62 -10.85 -8.03
N SER A 117 -12.01 -10.65 -9.20
CA SER A 117 -10.68 -11.18 -9.50
C SER A 117 -9.62 -10.10 -9.59
N ASP A 118 -10.01 -8.82 -9.55
CA ASP A 118 -9.09 -7.69 -9.67
C ASP A 118 -9.29 -6.73 -8.52
N VAL A 119 -8.19 -6.38 -7.85
CA VAL A 119 -8.17 -5.45 -6.72
C VAL A 119 -7.07 -4.45 -6.98
N THR A 120 -7.33 -3.19 -6.66
CA THR A 120 -6.31 -2.13 -6.77
C THR A 120 -6.00 -1.60 -5.39
N LEU A 121 -4.71 -1.61 -5.05
CA LEU A 121 -4.18 -0.98 -3.85
C LEU A 121 -3.48 0.30 -4.29
N SER A 122 -4.03 1.43 -3.89
CA SER A 122 -3.51 2.75 -4.26
C SER A 122 -2.76 3.36 -3.08
N TYR A 123 -1.48 3.61 -3.26
CA TYR A 123 -0.66 4.34 -2.31
C TYR A 123 -0.42 5.75 -2.83
N THR A 124 -0.53 6.73 -1.95
CA THR A 124 -0.25 8.12 -2.30
C THR A 124 0.60 8.74 -1.19
N PHE A 125 1.71 9.37 -1.59
CA PHE A 125 2.48 10.20 -0.67
C PHE A 125 1.96 11.63 -0.72
N PHE A 126 1.65 12.17 0.44
CA PHE A 126 1.27 13.57 0.63
C PHE A 126 2.39 14.27 1.37
N SER A 127 2.56 15.57 1.14
CA SER A 127 3.46 16.34 1.98
C SER A 127 2.94 16.27 3.43
N SER A 128 3.88 16.25 4.39
CA SER A 128 3.48 16.13 5.79
C SER A 128 2.62 17.30 6.25
N ASP A 129 2.84 18.50 5.70
CA ASP A 129 2.04 19.68 6.04
C ASP A 129 0.62 19.55 5.53
N TYR A 130 0.44 19.10 4.31
CA TYR A 130 -0.88 18.87 3.74
C TYR A 130 -1.65 17.82 4.55
N TYR A 131 -0.98 16.75 4.92
CA TYR A 131 -1.60 15.65 5.67
C TYR A 131 -2.07 16.12 7.04
N LYS A 132 -1.26 16.93 7.71
CA LYS A 132 -1.64 17.52 9.01
C LYS A 132 -2.87 18.41 8.90
N GLN A 133 -2.90 19.29 7.89
CA GLN A 133 -4.04 20.17 7.66
C GLN A 133 -5.32 19.39 7.43
N THR A 134 -5.24 18.35 6.60
CA THR A 134 -6.41 17.50 6.32
C THR A 134 -6.93 16.83 7.58
N LYS A 135 -6.05 16.38 8.46
CA LYS A 135 -6.44 15.74 9.71
C LYS A 135 -7.04 16.73 10.70
N VAL A 136 -6.48 17.92 10.78
CA VAL A 136 -6.96 18.94 11.72
C VAL A 136 -8.36 19.42 11.34
N LEU A 137 -8.66 19.47 10.05
CA LEU A 137 -9.96 19.92 9.56
C LEU A 137 -11.08 18.90 9.74
N LYS A 138 -10.76 17.72 10.15
CA LYS A 138 -11.79 16.73 10.51
C LYS A 138 -12.25 16.95 11.97
#